data_9c3233d0658275dfc6e954f289648ea4
#
_entry.id   9c3233d0658275dfc6e954f289648ea4
#
_cell.length_a   1.000
_cell.length_b   1.000
_cell.length_c   1.000
_cell.angle_alpha   90.00
_cell.angle_beta   90.00
_cell.angle_gamma   90.00
#
_symmetry.space_group_name_H-M   'P 1'
#
loop_
_entity.id
_entity.type
_entity.pdbx_description
1 polymer ?
#
loop_
_entity_poly.entity_id
_entity_poly.type
_entity_poly.pdbx_seq_one_letter_code
_entity_poly.pdbx_strand_id
1 'polypeptide(L)'
;MARTKLQKIVIIGSGPNEIGMDTELETATLQTIQELHKAGKEVTFVSNNANSVAGDYLDPEHFIISNLDANSLITILRNNEFDGLIPTLGGTPIFQLLHQLDEAGIFNQLNIRVLGVSLKTIANTQNPEALNRILQNIHEPYIPTNILSNTNEVLKFVRRIGYPVIIKPVAAITNNNRMRCENEHQLKQMLASAFRISTTHQVAVEKSIVGFKEIEMTVIRDNENTRMLICAAEDFNPVGVHTGDSIVFTPTQTLTDQEFQAIRSSALRIVQEFKIRGICHIQFALNQSTGNYYVIRVNPYFDRTTAFAARATGYPVALVCTQISFGRNLRSITIPGLRQHDSLALIEPTLDHIAVRFPTFSFASFANANQELNTRMKSTGSVIAFGRSTEEATLKAIRSVDSTTTSEQAALDESRLNEGQLINVLVHPTAGEVFYLLEAIRRGYQVEELAELTKIDAFYFYKLIHIVQIEKKLRKHPFDVDVLRNAKYYGYGDSQIAQLWKCSDKKVRDFRETNQIRPTFKGIEPTAGEFPYNNRSYYTTFETENESQISEKPKVFILGTANNQVGTNAAAEYVMVHT
;
A
#
# COMPACT_ATOMS: atom_id res chain seq x y z
N MET A 1 41.57 6.40 -8.74
CA MET A 1 40.65 7.54 -8.58
C MET A 1 40.29 7.66 -7.11
N ALA A 2 40.58 8.80 -6.46
CA ALA A 2 40.22 9.06 -5.08
C ALA A 2 38.70 8.93 -4.95
N ARG A 3 38.20 8.13 -3.99
CA ARG A 3 36.78 8.10 -3.66
C ARG A 3 36.39 9.51 -3.21
N THR A 4 35.69 10.25 -4.06
CA THR A 4 35.11 11.55 -3.69
C THR A 4 34.23 11.28 -2.47
N LYS A 5 34.49 11.98 -1.39
CA LYS A 5 33.76 11.82 -0.14
C LYS A 5 32.35 12.36 -0.38
N LEU A 6 31.34 11.50 -0.48
CA LEU A 6 29.94 11.89 -0.61
C LEU A 6 29.55 12.74 0.61
N GLN A 7 29.40 14.04 0.44
CA GLN A 7 29.11 14.99 1.51
C GLN A 7 27.78 15.72 1.28
N LYS A 8 27.55 16.24 0.06
CA LYS A 8 26.37 17.00 -0.30
C LYS A 8 25.38 16.10 -1.09
N ILE A 9 24.25 15.83 -0.49
CA ILE A 9 23.26 14.90 -1.02
C ILE A 9 21.97 15.65 -1.39
N VAL A 10 21.48 15.44 -2.61
CA VAL A 10 20.17 15.94 -3.01
C VAL A 10 19.13 14.82 -2.98
N ILE A 11 17.96 15.13 -2.43
CA ILE A 11 16.74 14.33 -2.51
C ILE A 11 15.74 15.11 -3.35
N ILE A 12 15.11 14.46 -4.33
CA ILE A 12 14.11 15.08 -5.20
C ILE A 12 12.80 14.33 -5.06
N GLY A 13 11.74 15.06 -4.74
CA GLY A 13 10.40 14.51 -4.78
C GLY A 13 9.64 14.55 -3.47
N SER A 14 8.77 13.59 -3.26
CA SER A 14 7.68 13.53 -2.28
C SER A 14 6.70 14.73 -2.37
N GLY A 15 6.60 15.38 -3.53
CA GLY A 15 5.55 16.37 -3.79
C GLY A 15 4.23 15.69 -4.14
N PRO A 16 3.11 16.45 -4.16
CA PRO A 16 1.79 15.91 -4.49
C PRO A 16 1.72 15.53 -5.98
N ASN A 17 2.24 14.35 -6.30
CA ASN A 17 2.17 13.80 -7.66
C ASN A 17 0.78 13.25 -7.97
N GLU A 18 0.16 12.66 -6.96
CA GLU A 18 -1.22 12.16 -6.98
C GLU A 18 -1.88 12.45 -5.63
N ILE A 19 -3.15 12.83 -5.65
CA ILE A 19 -3.91 13.07 -4.43
C ILE A 19 -3.87 11.82 -3.55
N GLY A 20 -3.49 11.99 -2.28
CA GLY A 20 -3.46 10.90 -1.29
C GLY A 20 -2.19 10.05 -1.26
N MET A 21 -1.11 10.43 -1.97
CA MET A 21 0.17 9.68 -1.94
C MET A 21 1.32 10.43 -1.26
N ASP A 22 1.22 11.71 -1.06
CA ASP A 22 2.28 12.57 -0.50
C ASP A 22 2.58 12.26 0.97
N THR A 23 1.56 12.07 1.80
CA THR A 23 1.71 11.82 3.24
C THR A 23 2.58 10.58 3.54
N GLU A 24 2.38 9.51 2.80
CA GLU A 24 3.08 8.24 3.00
C GLU A 24 4.56 8.33 2.62
N LEU A 25 4.90 9.16 1.63
CA LEU A 25 6.28 9.41 1.20
C LEU A 25 7.01 10.42 2.11
N GLU A 26 6.29 11.36 2.71
CA GLU A 26 6.85 12.36 3.61
C GLU A 26 7.60 11.73 4.79
N THR A 27 7.01 10.72 5.43
CA THR A 27 7.66 10.02 6.55
C THR A 27 8.98 9.36 6.13
N ALA A 28 8.99 8.68 4.97
CA ALA A 28 10.20 8.05 4.45
C ALA A 28 11.27 9.09 4.09
N THR A 29 10.87 10.23 3.53
CA THR A 29 11.74 11.35 3.20
C THR A 29 12.37 11.96 4.46
N LEU A 30 11.55 12.26 5.48
CA LEU A 30 12.03 12.81 6.76
C LEU A 30 13.00 11.85 7.45
N GLN A 31 12.67 10.56 7.54
CA GLN A 31 13.56 9.57 8.14
C GLN A 31 14.88 9.43 7.36
N THR A 32 14.84 9.54 6.04
CA THR A 32 16.05 9.54 5.20
C THR A 32 16.91 10.76 5.49
N ILE A 33 16.32 11.95 5.58
CA ILE A 33 17.03 13.20 5.94
C ILE A 33 17.66 13.07 7.32
N GLN A 34 16.90 12.60 8.32
CA GLN A 34 17.41 12.40 9.69
C GLN A 34 18.60 11.44 9.73
N GLU A 35 18.54 10.34 8.97
CA GLU A 35 19.64 9.37 8.92
C GLU A 35 20.88 9.94 8.23
N LEU A 36 20.71 10.74 7.18
CA LEU A 36 21.80 11.43 6.52
C LEU A 36 22.45 12.48 7.43
N HIS A 37 21.68 13.26 8.19
CA HIS A 37 22.20 14.20 9.16
C HIS A 37 22.99 13.50 10.27
N LYS A 38 22.49 12.36 10.81
CA LYS A 38 23.26 11.53 11.76
C LYS A 38 24.57 11.03 11.18
N ALA A 39 24.62 10.78 9.87
CA ALA A 39 25.83 10.41 9.16
C ALA A 39 26.74 11.61 8.81
N GLY A 40 26.41 12.83 9.26
CA GLY A 40 27.16 14.06 9.02
C GLY A 40 27.12 14.52 7.56
N LYS A 41 26.02 14.27 6.85
CA LYS A 41 25.80 14.71 5.47
C LYS A 41 25.04 16.02 5.43
N GLU A 42 25.40 16.87 4.48
CA GLU A 42 24.61 18.04 4.08
C GLU A 42 23.52 17.56 3.10
N VAL A 43 22.27 17.85 3.41
CA VAL A 43 21.12 17.35 2.65
C VAL A 43 20.33 18.52 2.12
N THR A 44 20.11 18.54 0.82
CA THR A 44 19.18 19.46 0.16
C THR A 44 17.98 18.68 -0.34
N PHE A 45 16.80 19.15 -0.01
CA PHE A 45 15.54 18.58 -0.46
C PHE A 45 14.87 19.51 -1.48
N VAL A 46 14.55 18.99 -2.65
CA VAL A 46 13.88 19.71 -3.74
C VAL A 46 12.48 19.15 -3.91
N SER A 47 11.46 19.98 -3.73
CA SER A 47 10.06 19.58 -3.83
C SER A 47 9.21 20.68 -4.47
N ASN A 48 8.07 20.30 -5.04
CA ASN A 48 7.02 21.24 -5.44
C ASN A 48 5.94 21.43 -4.35
N ASN A 49 6.08 20.76 -3.20
CA ASN A 49 5.19 20.90 -2.05
C ASN A 49 5.77 21.89 -1.04
N ALA A 50 5.23 23.10 -1.02
CA ALA A 50 5.62 24.12 -0.05
C ALA A 50 5.25 23.79 1.40
N ASN A 51 4.34 22.83 1.62
CA ASN A 51 3.86 22.41 2.94
C ASN A 51 4.49 21.06 3.37
N SER A 52 5.66 20.72 2.83
CA SER A 52 6.34 19.49 3.18
C SER A 52 6.91 19.53 4.59
N VAL A 53 6.53 18.59 5.45
CA VAL A 53 7.08 18.45 6.81
C VAL A 53 8.56 18.06 6.76
N ALA A 54 8.97 17.29 5.77
CA ALA A 54 10.38 16.96 5.56
C ALA A 54 11.19 18.21 5.20
N GLY A 55 10.58 19.16 4.48
CA GLY A 55 11.17 20.47 4.20
C GLY A 55 11.31 21.35 5.44
N ASP A 56 10.30 21.36 6.30
CA ASP A 56 10.30 22.13 7.55
C ASP A 56 11.38 21.67 8.56
N TYR A 57 11.86 20.44 8.42
CA TYR A 57 12.95 19.90 9.23
C TYR A 57 14.34 20.43 8.82
N LEU A 58 14.46 21.04 7.66
CA LEU A 58 15.70 21.57 7.10
C LEU A 58 15.81 23.08 7.31
N ASP A 59 17.05 23.57 7.33
CA ASP A 59 17.28 25.01 7.23
C ASP A 59 16.76 25.53 5.86
N PRO A 60 16.24 26.78 5.80
CA PRO A 60 15.60 27.31 4.59
C PRO A 60 16.47 27.26 3.32
N GLU A 61 17.80 27.32 3.45
CA GLU A 61 18.75 27.22 2.34
C GLU A 61 18.86 25.80 1.76
N HIS A 62 18.44 24.79 2.53
CA HIS A 62 18.47 23.38 2.16
C HIS A 62 17.10 22.83 1.73
N PHE A 63 16.05 23.64 1.76
CA PHE A 63 14.74 23.30 1.22
C PHE A 63 14.41 24.16 0.00
N ILE A 64 14.47 23.57 -1.18
CA ILE A 64 14.23 24.27 -2.44
C ILE A 64 12.85 23.92 -2.96
N ILE A 65 11.94 24.90 -2.96
CA ILE A 65 10.62 24.79 -3.57
C ILE A 65 10.76 25.17 -5.04
N SER A 66 10.44 24.23 -5.94
CA SER A 66 10.59 24.44 -7.37
C SER A 66 9.60 23.60 -8.17
N ASN A 67 9.30 24.06 -9.39
CA ASN A 67 8.68 23.20 -10.38
C ASN A 67 9.61 22.02 -10.67
N LEU A 68 9.07 20.80 -10.68
CA LEU A 68 9.81 19.59 -10.98
C LEU A 68 9.78 19.30 -12.48
N ASP A 69 10.43 20.18 -13.26
CA ASP A 69 10.68 20.04 -14.69
C ASP A 69 12.18 19.97 -15.00
N ALA A 70 12.55 19.56 -16.23
CA ALA A 70 13.94 19.33 -16.61
C ALA A 70 14.81 20.59 -16.47
N ASN A 71 14.31 21.75 -16.90
CA ASN A 71 15.09 22.99 -16.91
C ASN A 71 15.36 23.49 -15.49
N SER A 72 14.32 23.46 -14.65
CA SER A 72 14.41 23.85 -13.24
C SER A 72 15.39 22.95 -12.50
N LEU A 73 15.29 21.63 -12.67
CA LEU A 73 16.21 20.68 -12.01
C LEU A 73 17.65 20.83 -12.50
N ILE A 74 17.90 20.96 -13.80
CA ILE A 74 19.25 21.19 -14.33
C ILE A 74 19.86 22.47 -13.72
N THR A 75 19.08 23.52 -13.58
CA THR A 75 19.54 24.78 -12.98
C THR A 75 19.91 24.59 -11.50
N ILE A 76 19.05 23.89 -10.73
CA ILE A 76 19.30 23.59 -9.32
C ILE A 76 20.55 22.72 -9.17
N LEU A 77 20.69 21.66 -9.98
CA LEU A 77 21.82 20.73 -9.91
C LEU A 77 23.15 21.40 -10.28
N ARG A 78 23.14 22.37 -11.21
CA ARG A 78 24.34 23.14 -11.59
C ARG A 78 24.78 24.14 -10.53
N ASN A 79 23.83 24.74 -9.82
CA ASN A 79 24.10 25.84 -8.91
C ASN A 79 24.56 25.38 -7.51
N ASN A 80 24.37 24.10 -7.15
CA ASN A 80 24.52 23.62 -5.76
C ASN A 80 25.61 22.55 -5.55
N GLU A 81 26.39 22.16 -6.56
CA GLU A 81 27.55 21.24 -6.44
C GLU A 81 27.29 19.98 -5.61
N PHE A 82 26.27 19.18 -5.95
CA PHE A 82 25.93 17.94 -5.25
C PHE A 82 26.89 16.79 -5.58
N ASP A 83 27.21 15.96 -4.57
CA ASP A 83 28.01 14.72 -4.72
C ASP A 83 27.14 13.51 -5.06
N GLY A 84 25.90 13.49 -4.56
CA GLY A 84 25.01 12.35 -4.68
C GLY A 84 23.53 12.71 -4.76
N LEU A 85 22.77 11.84 -5.44
CA LEU A 85 21.32 11.92 -5.59
C LEU A 85 20.69 10.64 -5.08
N ILE A 86 19.67 10.73 -4.21
CA ILE A 86 18.79 9.62 -3.83
C ILE A 86 17.50 9.70 -4.66
N PRO A 87 17.26 8.76 -5.59
CA PRO A 87 16.14 8.88 -6.55
C PRO A 87 14.83 8.26 -6.05
N THR A 88 14.85 7.48 -4.95
CA THR A 88 13.77 6.52 -4.62
C THR A 88 12.55 7.11 -3.92
N LEU A 89 12.55 8.42 -3.65
CA LEU A 89 11.51 9.11 -2.86
C LEU A 89 10.57 10.00 -3.70
N GLY A 90 10.75 10.06 -5.02
CA GLY A 90 10.07 11.04 -5.88
C GLY A 90 8.80 10.56 -6.59
N GLY A 91 8.50 9.28 -6.54
CA GLY A 91 7.39 8.71 -7.32
C GLY A 91 7.64 8.67 -8.84
N THR A 92 6.69 8.09 -9.58
CA THR A 92 6.84 7.81 -11.04
C THR A 92 7.18 9.03 -11.90
N PRO A 93 6.56 10.22 -11.72
CA PRO A 93 6.89 11.39 -12.55
C PRO A 93 8.35 11.83 -12.41
N ILE A 94 8.86 11.77 -11.18
CA ILE A 94 10.25 12.14 -10.89
C ILE A 94 11.23 11.14 -11.51
N PHE A 95 10.92 9.86 -11.47
CA PHE A 95 11.78 8.84 -12.08
C PHE A 95 11.91 9.02 -13.59
N GLN A 96 10.81 9.34 -14.28
CA GLN A 96 10.85 9.65 -15.72
C GLN A 96 11.72 10.85 -16.02
N LEU A 97 11.59 11.90 -15.24
CA LEU A 97 12.40 13.11 -15.36
C LEU A 97 13.88 12.83 -15.09
N LEU A 98 14.21 12.13 -14.00
CA LEU A 98 15.59 11.77 -13.67
C LEU A 98 16.20 10.84 -14.74
N HIS A 99 15.42 9.94 -15.32
CA HIS A 99 15.88 9.09 -16.41
C HIS A 99 16.22 9.90 -17.67
N GLN A 100 15.39 10.88 -18.04
CA GLN A 100 15.69 11.80 -19.14
C GLN A 100 16.98 12.59 -18.90
N LEU A 101 17.21 13.06 -17.67
CA LEU A 101 18.45 13.78 -17.32
C LEU A 101 19.68 12.87 -17.36
N ASP A 102 19.53 11.60 -16.97
CA ASP A 102 20.59 10.59 -17.04
C ASP A 102 20.97 10.26 -18.50
N GLU A 103 19.95 10.04 -19.35
CA GLU A 103 20.16 9.83 -20.81
C GLU A 103 20.82 11.03 -21.49
N ALA A 104 20.49 12.24 -21.05
CA ALA A 104 21.15 13.48 -21.50
C ALA A 104 22.57 13.65 -20.92
N GLY A 105 23.03 12.75 -20.05
CA GLY A 105 24.36 12.75 -19.46
C GLY A 105 24.60 13.83 -18.40
N ILE A 106 23.54 14.47 -17.88
CA ILE A 106 23.63 15.58 -16.90
C ILE A 106 24.35 15.16 -15.63
N PHE A 107 24.02 13.99 -15.07
CA PHE A 107 24.65 13.52 -13.83
C PHE A 107 26.17 13.25 -14.01
N ASN A 108 26.56 12.71 -15.16
CA ASN A 108 27.98 12.52 -15.50
C ASN A 108 28.71 13.85 -15.67
N GLN A 109 28.08 14.83 -16.37
CA GLN A 109 28.67 16.17 -16.59
C GLN A 109 28.89 16.92 -15.26
N LEU A 110 27.97 16.75 -14.30
CA LEU A 110 28.02 17.39 -13.00
C LEU A 110 28.73 16.53 -11.93
N ASN A 111 29.21 15.34 -12.29
CA ASN A 111 29.85 14.38 -11.40
C ASN A 111 28.97 13.96 -10.19
N ILE A 112 27.65 13.89 -10.38
CA ILE A 112 26.66 13.50 -9.37
C ILE A 112 26.47 11.99 -9.44
N ARG A 113 26.63 11.30 -8.29
CA ARG A 113 26.38 9.85 -8.20
C ARG A 113 24.92 9.57 -7.84
N VAL A 114 24.25 8.74 -8.62
CA VAL A 114 22.96 8.16 -8.25
C VAL A 114 23.18 7.06 -7.21
N LEU A 115 22.57 7.21 -6.04
CA LEU A 115 22.75 6.35 -4.86
C LEU A 115 21.60 5.33 -4.74
N GLY A 116 21.92 4.12 -4.29
CA GLY A 116 20.93 3.04 -4.17
C GLY A 116 20.61 2.39 -5.52
N VAL A 117 19.35 2.34 -5.91
CA VAL A 117 18.89 1.74 -7.17
C VAL A 117 19.29 2.62 -8.37
N SER A 118 19.69 2.00 -9.48
CA SER A 118 20.04 2.73 -10.70
C SER A 118 18.79 3.20 -11.44
N LEU A 119 18.86 4.37 -12.10
CA LEU A 119 17.76 4.90 -12.93
C LEU A 119 17.40 3.94 -14.06
N LYS A 120 18.40 3.25 -14.63
CA LYS A 120 18.19 2.20 -15.64
C LYS A 120 17.36 1.03 -15.08
N THR A 121 17.60 0.61 -13.84
CA THR A 121 16.79 -0.42 -13.18
C THR A 121 15.35 0.05 -13.04
N ILE A 122 15.12 1.27 -12.57
CA ILE A 122 13.78 1.86 -12.45
C ILE A 122 13.10 1.89 -13.83
N ALA A 123 13.77 2.40 -14.87
CA ALA A 123 13.21 2.47 -16.22
C ALA A 123 12.85 1.09 -16.78
N ASN A 124 13.68 0.07 -16.55
CA ASN A 124 13.40 -1.30 -16.98
C ASN A 124 12.17 -1.90 -16.29
N THR A 125 11.90 -1.57 -15.03
CA THR A 125 10.71 -2.06 -14.32
C THR A 125 9.43 -1.33 -14.75
N GLN A 126 9.54 -0.10 -15.23
CA GLN A 126 8.41 0.68 -15.72
C GLN A 126 8.06 0.42 -17.19
N ASN A 127 8.97 -0.17 -17.95
CA ASN A 127 8.75 -0.56 -19.34
C ASN A 127 8.24 -2.01 -19.41
N PRO A 128 6.99 -2.26 -19.86
CA PRO A 128 6.41 -3.60 -19.87
C PRO A 128 7.19 -4.62 -20.72
N GLU A 129 7.76 -4.22 -21.84
CA GLU A 129 8.55 -5.12 -22.71
C GLU A 129 9.88 -5.50 -22.05
N ALA A 130 10.57 -4.52 -21.45
CA ALA A 130 11.81 -4.75 -20.71
C ALA A 130 11.55 -5.63 -19.47
N LEU A 131 10.49 -5.35 -18.71
CA LEU A 131 10.07 -6.15 -17.57
C LEU A 131 9.79 -7.61 -17.98
N ASN A 132 8.93 -7.81 -18.97
CA ASN A 132 8.55 -9.16 -19.43
C ASN A 132 9.76 -9.95 -19.96
N ARG A 133 10.66 -9.30 -20.70
CA ARG A 133 11.89 -9.93 -21.19
C ARG A 133 12.79 -10.40 -20.04
N ILE A 134 12.94 -9.59 -18.98
CA ILE A 134 13.75 -9.95 -17.83
C ILE A 134 13.08 -11.10 -17.05
N LEU A 135 11.76 -11.01 -16.80
CA LEU A 135 11.01 -12.08 -16.15
C LEU A 135 11.10 -13.40 -16.93
N GLN A 136 11.02 -13.36 -18.26
CA GLN A 136 11.18 -14.53 -19.12
C GLN A 136 12.56 -15.17 -18.97
N ASN A 137 13.62 -14.38 -18.88
CA ASN A 137 14.99 -14.88 -18.73
C ASN A 137 15.21 -15.65 -17.43
N ILE A 138 14.48 -15.31 -16.37
CA ILE A 138 14.55 -15.99 -15.07
C ILE A 138 13.41 -16.98 -14.84
N HIS A 139 12.65 -17.29 -15.90
CA HIS A 139 11.52 -18.21 -15.88
C HIS A 139 10.42 -17.82 -14.87
N GLU A 140 10.24 -16.52 -14.60
CA GLU A 140 9.14 -16.02 -13.78
C GLU A 140 7.88 -15.81 -14.63
N PRO A 141 6.70 -16.20 -14.12
CA PRO A 141 5.46 -16.02 -14.85
C PRO A 141 5.10 -14.51 -14.99
N TYR A 142 4.89 -14.06 -16.20
CA TYR A 142 4.42 -12.72 -16.53
C TYR A 142 3.12 -12.81 -17.32
N ILE A 143 2.35 -11.72 -17.36
CA ILE A 143 1.08 -11.71 -18.08
C ILE A 143 1.36 -11.83 -19.58
N PRO A 144 0.94 -12.91 -20.25
CA PRO A 144 1.13 -13.07 -21.69
C PRO A 144 0.50 -11.91 -22.45
N THR A 145 1.33 -11.11 -23.11
CA THR A 145 0.90 -9.92 -23.87
C THR A 145 1.57 -9.93 -25.24
N ASN A 146 0.85 -9.47 -26.27
CA ASN A 146 1.43 -9.26 -27.60
C ASN A 146 0.74 -8.08 -28.30
N ILE A 147 1.49 -7.34 -29.12
CA ILE A 147 0.97 -6.27 -29.99
C ILE A 147 0.84 -6.83 -31.40
N LEU A 148 -0.36 -6.77 -31.94
CA LEU A 148 -0.72 -7.47 -33.18
C LEU A 148 -1.47 -6.53 -34.12
N SER A 149 -1.29 -6.74 -35.44
CA SER A 149 -1.80 -5.85 -36.49
C SER A 149 -2.95 -6.43 -37.31
N ASN A 150 -3.27 -7.73 -37.12
CA ASN A 150 -4.37 -8.35 -37.87
C ASN A 150 -5.14 -9.38 -37.02
N THR A 151 -6.38 -9.61 -37.41
CA THR A 151 -7.32 -10.49 -36.68
C THR A 151 -6.85 -11.94 -36.60
N ASN A 152 -6.22 -12.48 -37.64
CA ASN A 152 -5.79 -13.88 -37.66
C ASN A 152 -4.66 -14.14 -36.64
N GLU A 153 -3.71 -13.20 -36.54
CA GLU A 153 -2.65 -13.26 -35.53
C GLU A 153 -3.23 -13.15 -34.11
N VAL A 154 -4.19 -12.26 -33.91
CA VAL A 154 -4.90 -12.14 -32.63
C VAL A 154 -5.58 -13.46 -32.24
N LEU A 155 -6.35 -14.05 -33.13
CA LEU A 155 -7.03 -15.32 -32.88
C LEU A 155 -6.04 -16.46 -32.60
N LYS A 156 -4.93 -16.53 -33.35
CA LYS A 156 -3.85 -17.51 -33.09
C LYS A 156 -3.23 -17.33 -31.73
N PHE A 157 -2.93 -16.08 -31.33
CA PHE A 157 -2.37 -15.77 -30.04
C PHE A 157 -3.34 -16.11 -28.90
N VAL A 158 -4.61 -15.70 -29.01
CA VAL A 158 -5.64 -15.95 -27.98
C VAL A 158 -5.93 -17.44 -27.80
N ARG A 159 -5.92 -18.24 -28.87
CA ARG A 159 -6.05 -19.71 -28.75
C ARG A 159 -4.92 -20.34 -27.93
N ARG A 160 -3.72 -19.74 -27.94
CA ARG A 160 -2.58 -20.20 -27.15
C ARG A 160 -2.69 -19.82 -25.67
N ILE A 161 -3.14 -18.57 -25.37
CA ILE A 161 -3.20 -18.05 -23.98
C ILE A 161 -4.54 -18.33 -23.29
N GLY A 162 -5.58 -18.67 -24.05
CA GLY A 162 -6.95 -18.94 -23.56
C GLY A 162 -7.72 -17.68 -23.14
N TYR A 163 -9.04 -17.83 -23.05
CA TYR A 163 -9.95 -16.78 -22.56
C TYR A 163 -10.02 -16.80 -21.02
N PRO A 164 -10.47 -15.69 -20.37
CA PRO A 164 -10.75 -14.38 -20.96
C PRO A 164 -9.46 -13.62 -21.33
N VAL A 165 -9.60 -12.67 -22.27
CA VAL A 165 -8.51 -11.78 -22.69
C VAL A 165 -8.94 -10.32 -22.64
N ILE A 166 -7.97 -9.42 -22.55
CA ILE A 166 -8.18 -7.97 -22.65
C ILE A 166 -7.52 -7.49 -23.95
N ILE A 167 -8.24 -6.70 -24.73
CA ILE A 167 -7.70 -6.01 -25.92
C ILE A 167 -7.65 -4.50 -25.67
N LYS A 168 -6.56 -3.88 -26.12
CA LYS A 168 -6.30 -2.44 -25.99
C LYS A 168 -5.85 -1.91 -27.36
N PRO A 169 -6.51 -0.90 -27.93
CA PRO A 169 -5.96 -0.18 -29.07
C PRO A 169 -4.62 0.47 -28.73
N VAL A 170 -3.60 0.26 -29.56
CA VAL A 170 -2.28 0.88 -29.38
C VAL A 170 -2.35 2.32 -29.87
N ALA A 171 -1.67 3.26 -29.18
CA ALA A 171 -1.63 4.69 -29.50
C ALA A 171 -3.02 5.34 -29.70
N ALA A 172 -4.01 4.93 -28.93
CA ALA A 172 -5.32 5.55 -28.94
C ALA A 172 -5.29 6.92 -28.23
N ILE A 173 -6.07 7.87 -28.74
CA ILE A 173 -6.17 9.25 -28.19
C ILE A 173 -6.74 9.25 -26.77
N THR A 174 -7.52 8.23 -26.41
CA THR A 174 -8.09 8.07 -25.06
C THR A 174 -7.61 6.78 -24.42
N ASN A 175 -7.08 6.86 -23.21
CA ASN A 175 -6.56 5.71 -22.44
C ASN A 175 -7.63 4.71 -21.94
N ASN A 176 -8.90 4.90 -22.27
CA ASN A 176 -10.02 4.18 -21.64
C ASN A 176 -10.59 3.02 -22.48
N ASN A 177 -9.87 2.56 -23.49
CA ASN A 177 -10.39 1.57 -24.45
C ASN A 177 -9.90 0.13 -24.15
N ARG A 178 -9.91 -0.29 -22.87
CA ARG A 178 -9.72 -1.69 -22.49
C ARG A 178 -11.02 -2.45 -22.65
N MET A 179 -11.00 -3.52 -23.45
CA MET A 179 -12.16 -4.35 -23.71
C MET A 179 -11.86 -5.80 -23.28
N ARG A 180 -12.62 -6.30 -22.31
CA ARG A 180 -12.52 -7.69 -21.87
C ARG A 180 -13.41 -8.56 -22.76
N CYS A 181 -12.85 -9.68 -23.23
CA CYS A 181 -13.50 -10.64 -24.12
C CYS A 181 -13.50 -12.02 -23.44
N GLU A 182 -14.68 -12.57 -23.20
CA GLU A 182 -14.86 -13.86 -22.53
C GLU A 182 -14.75 -15.04 -23.52
N ASN A 183 -14.95 -14.78 -24.82
CA ASN A 183 -14.94 -15.79 -25.85
C ASN A 183 -14.60 -15.23 -27.23
N GLU A 184 -14.43 -16.12 -28.22
CA GLU A 184 -14.04 -15.75 -29.59
C GLU A 184 -15.09 -14.85 -30.28
N HIS A 185 -16.36 -15.02 -29.98
CA HIS A 185 -17.42 -14.21 -30.57
C HIS A 185 -17.31 -12.75 -30.15
N GLN A 186 -17.22 -12.48 -28.84
CA GLN A 186 -17.02 -11.14 -28.31
C GLN A 186 -15.71 -10.52 -28.82
N LEU A 187 -14.62 -11.31 -28.86
CA LEU A 187 -13.34 -10.85 -29.37
C LEU A 187 -13.48 -10.36 -30.82
N LYS A 188 -14.08 -11.12 -31.70
CA LYS A 188 -14.28 -10.73 -33.12
C LYS A 188 -15.13 -9.48 -33.28
N GLN A 189 -16.18 -9.32 -32.48
CA GLN A 189 -17.01 -8.11 -32.49
C GLN A 189 -16.22 -6.86 -32.08
N MET A 190 -15.35 -6.96 -31.09
CA MET A 190 -14.61 -5.83 -30.56
C MET A 190 -13.35 -5.48 -31.34
N LEU A 191 -12.71 -6.44 -32.04
CA LEU A 191 -11.47 -6.24 -32.79
C LEU A 191 -11.60 -5.18 -33.89
N ALA A 192 -12.70 -5.19 -34.66
CA ALA A 192 -12.90 -4.21 -35.72
C ALA A 192 -12.91 -2.77 -35.19
N SER A 193 -13.54 -2.55 -34.04
CA SER A 193 -13.55 -1.26 -33.36
C SER A 193 -12.17 -0.93 -32.78
N ALA A 194 -11.49 -1.88 -32.15
CA ALA A 194 -10.18 -1.70 -31.54
C ALA A 194 -9.12 -1.29 -32.57
N PHE A 195 -9.07 -1.95 -33.72
CA PHE A 195 -8.16 -1.57 -34.82
C PHE A 195 -8.46 -0.19 -35.39
N ARG A 196 -9.75 0.19 -35.49
CA ARG A 196 -10.14 1.52 -35.99
C ARG A 196 -9.77 2.65 -35.02
N ILE A 197 -9.84 2.42 -33.71
CA ILE A 197 -9.50 3.41 -32.68
C ILE A 197 -7.98 3.60 -32.58
N SER A 198 -7.20 2.58 -32.91
CA SER A 198 -5.74 2.63 -32.90
C SER A 198 -5.20 3.49 -34.05
N THR A 199 -4.41 4.51 -33.75
CA THR A 199 -3.76 5.34 -34.79
C THR A 199 -2.67 4.58 -35.55
N THR A 200 -2.13 3.49 -34.97
CA THR A 200 -1.14 2.61 -35.61
C THR A 200 -1.75 1.36 -36.22
N HIS A 201 -3.09 1.21 -36.16
CA HIS A 201 -3.81 0.01 -36.59
C HIS A 201 -3.31 -1.27 -35.90
N GLN A 202 -2.98 -1.16 -34.61
CA GLN A 202 -2.48 -2.26 -33.78
C GLN A 202 -3.29 -2.41 -32.50
N VAL A 203 -3.40 -3.63 -32.01
CA VAL A 203 -4.01 -3.94 -30.72
C VAL A 203 -3.04 -4.70 -29.82
N ALA A 204 -2.92 -4.29 -28.58
CA ALA A 204 -2.30 -5.10 -27.54
C ALA A 204 -3.33 -6.09 -27.01
N VAL A 205 -2.98 -7.35 -26.99
CA VAL A 205 -3.79 -8.46 -26.49
C VAL A 205 -3.09 -9.06 -25.28
N GLU A 206 -3.79 -9.14 -24.16
CA GLU A 206 -3.24 -9.70 -22.92
C GLU A 206 -4.18 -10.73 -22.29
N LYS A 207 -3.61 -11.70 -21.55
CA LYS A 207 -4.40 -12.60 -20.70
C LYS A 207 -5.11 -11.79 -19.64
N SER A 208 -6.42 -11.99 -19.46
CA SER A 208 -7.14 -11.38 -18.35
C SER A 208 -6.82 -12.09 -17.04
N ILE A 209 -6.44 -11.33 -16.05
CA ILE A 209 -6.22 -11.78 -14.66
C ILE A 209 -7.26 -11.18 -13.70
N VAL A 210 -8.31 -10.56 -14.25
CA VAL A 210 -9.40 -9.99 -13.45
C VAL A 210 -10.06 -11.09 -12.62
N GLY A 211 -10.21 -10.85 -11.34
CA GLY A 211 -10.75 -11.82 -10.39
C GLY A 211 -9.70 -12.73 -9.73
N PHE A 212 -8.40 -12.59 -10.09
CA PHE A 212 -7.32 -13.23 -9.36
C PHE A 212 -7.06 -12.50 -8.04
N LYS A 213 -6.57 -13.23 -7.05
CA LYS A 213 -6.13 -12.64 -5.78
C LYS A 213 -4.90 -11.77 -6.01
N GLU A 214 -4.85 -10.58 -5.42
CA GLU A 214 -3.69 -9.69 -5.48
C GLU A 214 -2.86 -9.84 -4.21
N ILE A 215 -1.56 -10.12 -4.39
CA ILE A 215 -0.58 -10.32 -3.31
C ILE A 215 0.57 -9.35 -3.50
N GLU A 216 0.95 -8.68 -2.44
CA GLU A 216 2.02 -7.69 -2.42
C GLU A 216 3.20 -8.17 -1.56
N MET A 217 4.39 -8.21 -2.16
CA MET A 217 5.64 -8.58 -1.47
C MET A 217 6.58 -7.38 -1.40
N THR A 218 6.91 -6.96 -0.20
CA THR A 218 7.92 -5.91 0.05
C THR A 218 9.23 -6.57 0.45
N VAL A 219 10.26 -6.41 -0.38
CA VAL A 219 11.56 -7.06 -0.24
C VAL A 219 12.66 -6.02 -0.15
N ILE A 220 13.67 -6.26 0.66
CA ILE A 220 14.90 -5.45 0.71
C ILE A 220 16.10 -6.28 0.23
N ARG A 221 17.03 -5.62 -0.49
CA ARG A 221 18.28 -6.24 -0.95
C ARG A 221 19.44 -5.26 -0.82
N ASP A 222 20.59 -5.75 -0.32
CA ASP A 222 21.84 -4.98 -0.17
C ASP A 222 22.81 -5.13 -1.34
N ASN A 223 23.99 -4.56 -1.18
CA ASN A 223 25.05 -4.56 -2.21
C ASN A 223 25.73 -5.92 -2.40
N GLU A 224 25.70 -6.80 -1.39
CA GLU A 224 26.28 -8.15 -1.42
C GLU A 224 25.26 -9.23 -1.77
N ASN A 225 24.08 -8.83 -2.29
CA ASN A 225 23.00 -9.74 -2.64
C ASN A 225 22.33 -10.43 -1.43
N THR A 226 22.54 -9.96 -0.20
CA THR A 226 21.71 -10.37 0.92
C THR A 226 20.33 -9.73 0.73
N ARG A 227 19.29 -10.56 0.82
CA ARG A 227 17.90 -10.14 0.56
C ARG A 227 16.95 -10.86 1.49
N MET A 228 15.87 -10.17 1.86
CA MET A 228 14.85 -10.74 2.73
C MET A 228 13.48 -10.09 2.47
N LEU A 229 12.43 -10.79 2.85
CA LEU A 229 11.08 -10.27 2.86
C LEU A 229 10.89 -9.35 4.08
N ILE A 230 10.33 -8.17 3.86
CA ILE A 230 9.94 -7.25 4.93
C ILE A 230 8.47 -7.44 5.29
N CYS A 231 7.61 -7.58 4.27
CA CYS A 231 6.17 -7.69 4.46
C CYS A 231 5.54 -8.45 3.30
N ALA A 232 4.59 -9.30 3.63
CA ALA A 232 3.65 -9.88 2.68
C ALA A 232 2.25 -9.37 3.01
N ALA A 233 1.59 -8.77 2.05
CA ALA A 233 0.24 -8.25 2.20
C ALA A 233 -0.71 -8.84 1.13
N GLU A 234 -1.98 -8.79 1.43
CA GLU A 234 -3.05 -9.36 0.60
C GLU A 234 -4.18 -8.34 0.46
N ASP A 235 -4.59 -8.09 -0.77
CA ASP A 235 -5.72 -7.23 -1.08
C ASP A 235 -7.04 -7.97 -0.82
N PHE A 236 -7.98 -7.27 -0.21
CA PHE A 236 -9.34 -7.74 0.00
C PHE A 236 -10.07 -7.91 -1.33
N ASN A 237 -9.95 -6.91 -2.22
CA ASN A 237 -10.53 -6.97 -3.54
C ASN A 237 -9.63 -7.75 -4.51
N PRO A 238 -10.21 -8.54 -5.41
CA PRO A 238 -9.44 -9.20 -6.45
C PRO A 238 -8.91 -8.19 -7.48
N VAL A 239 -7.95 -8.63 -8.29
CA VAL A 239 -7.47 -7.86 -9.46
C VAL A 239 -8.64 -7.39 -10.31
N GLY A 240 -8.68 -6.10 -10.56
CA GLY A 240 -9.79 -5.37 -11.22
C GLY A 240 -10.12 -4.09 -10.48
N VAL A 241 -9.93 -4.06 -9.16
CA VAL A 241 -9.89 -2.86 -8.32
C VAL A 241 -8.42 -2.45 -8.14
N HIS A 242 -8.13 -1.15 -8.14
CA HIS A 242 -6.76 -0.66 -7.91
C HIS A 242 -6.36 -0.93 -6.45
N THR A 243 -5.16 -1.46 -6.21
CA THR A 243 -4.69 -1.80 -4.85
C THR A 243 -4.78 -0.61 -3.87
N GLY A 244 -4.60 0.64 -4.34
CA GLY A 244 -4.81 1.84 -3.52
C GLY A 244 -6.23 2.03 -3.02
N ASP A 245 -7.22 1.46 -3.70
CA ASP A 245 -8.65 1.53 -3.40
C ASP A 245 -9.15 0.28 -2.66
N SER A 246 -8.33 -0.77 -2.57
CA SER A 246 -8.61 -2.00 -1.82
C SER A 246 -8.26 -1.86 -0.35
N ILE A 247 -8.98 -2.60 0.50
CA ILE A 247 -8.55 -2.88 1.87
C ILE A 247 -7.39 -3.87 1.78
N VAL A 248 -6.28 -3.62 2.49
CA VAL A 248 -5.09 -4.48 2.45
C VAL A 248 -4.75 -4.99 3.83
N PHE A 249 -4.53 -6.29 3.94
CA PHE A 249 -4.20 -6.97 5.18
C PHE A 249 -2.75 -7.45 5.18
N THR A 250 -2.08 -7.35 6.32
CA THR A 250 -0.79 -8.00 6.57
C THR A 250 -0.77 -8.58 8.00
N PRO A 251 -0.16 -9.78 8.19
CA PRO A 251 0.33 -10.72 7.17
C PRO A 251 -0.78 -11.23 6.25
N THR A 252 -0.41 -11.90 5.14
CA THR A 252 -1.39 -12.55 4.25
C THR A 252 -2.26 -13.53 5.03
N GLN A 253 -3.57 -13.52 4.75
CA GLN A 253 -4.56 -14.24 5.56
C GLN A 253 -4.98 -15.57 4.95
N THR A 254 -4.88 -15.71 3.63
CA THR A 254 -5.56 -16.78 2.90
C THR A 254 -4.64 -17.66 2.05
N LEU A 255 -3.32 -17.37 2.04
CA LEU A 255 -2.34 -18.17 1.31
C LEU A 255 -2.02 -19.47 2.03
N THR A 256 -1.95 -20.56 1.28
CA THR A 256 -1.28 -21.77 1.76
C THR A 256 0.23 -21.55 1.87
N ASP A 257 0.92 -22.35 2.68
CA ASP A 257 2.37 -22.25 2.79
C ASP A 257 3.06 -22.43 1.43
N GLN A 258 2.59 -23.37 0.61
CA GLN A 258 3.12 -23.60 -0.73
C GLN A 258 3.02 -22.36 -1.63
N GLU A 259 1.87 -21.70 -1.65
CA GLU A 259 1.65 -20.47 -2.43
C GLU A 259 2.53 -19.33 -1.90
N PHE A 260 2.56 -19.15 -0.58
CA PHE A 260 3.40 -18.15 0.07
C PHE A 260 4.87 -18.33 -0.28
N GLN A 261 5.43 -19.54 -0.13
CA GLN A 261 6.84 -19.81 -0.41
C GLN A 261 7.18 -19.67 -1.90
N ALA A 262 6.27 -20.06 -2.79
CA ALA A 262 6.45 -19.88 -4.23
C ALA A 262 6.56 -18.40 -4.60
N ILE A 263 5.62 -17.56 -4.14
CA ILE A 263 5.59 -16.12 -4.40
C ILE A 263 6.76 -15.40 -3.71
N ARG A 264 7.07 -15.74 -2.46
CA ARG A 264 8.24 -15.23 -1.74
C ARG A 264 9.56 -15.53 -2.49
N SER A 265 9.73 -16.76 -2.95
CA SER A 265 10.92 -17.17 -3.70
C SER A 265 11.04 -16.43 -5.03
N SER A 266 9.91 -16.22 -5.72
CA SER A 266 9.82 -15.39 -6.93
C SER A 266 10.28 -13.96 -6.66
N ALA A 267 9.72 -13.32 -5.63
CA ALA A 267 10.09 -11.96 -5.25
C ALA A 267 11.59 -11.80 -4.97
N LEU A 268 12.19 -12.77 -4.26
CA LEU A 268 13.63 -12.78 -3.97
C LEU A 268 14.49 -12.97 -5.23
N ARG A 269 14.06 -13.79 -6.21
CA ARG A 269 14.76 -13.94 -7.51
C ARG A 269 14.67 -12.67 -8.34
N ILE A 270 13.50 -12.05 -8.39
CA ILE A 270 13.27 -10.81 -9.14
C ILE A 270 14.20 -9.70 -8.67
N VAL A 271 14.28 -9.41 -7.36
CA VAL A 271 15.15 -8.34 -6.84
C VAL A 271 16.63 -8.62 -7.09
N GLN A 272 17.03 -9.89 -7.13
CA GLN A 272 18.38 -10.29 -7.50
C GLN A 272 18.68 -9.99 -8.97
N GLU A 273 17.81 -10.41 -9.88
CA GLU A 273 18.03 -10.26 -11.32
C GLU A 273 18.02 -8.78 -11.76
N PHE A 274 17.09 -7.99 -11.24
CA PHE A 274 17.07 -6.56 -11.49
C PHE A 274 18.19 -5.80 -10.75
N LYS A 275 18.99 -6.49 -9.94
CA LYS A 275 20.10 -5.90 -9.15
C LYS A 275 19.63 -4.72 -8.30
N ILE A 276 18.42 -4.82 -7.76
CA ILE A 276 17.83 -3.77 -6.92
C ILE A 276 18.68 -3.60 -5.66
N ARG A 277 18.89 -2.36 -5.24
CA ARG A 277 19.60 -1.99 -4.00
C ARG A 277 18.69 -1.12 -3.16
N GLY A 278 18.27 -1.62 -2.01
CA GLY A 278 17.25 -1.02 -1.16
C GLY A 278 15.94 -1.77 -1.26
N ILE A 279 14.83 -1.05 -1.15
CA ILE A 279 13.48 -1.59 -1.13
C ILE A 279 12.95 -1.91 -2.52
N CYS A 280 12.09 -2.92 -2.60
CA CYS A 280 11.30 -3.22 -3.78
C CYS A 280 9.92 -3.75 -3.34
N HIS A 281 8.89 -3.20 -3.92
CA HIS A 281 7.54 -3.71 -3.85
C HIS A 281 7.20 -4.46 -5.13
N ILE A 282 6.65 -5.68 -5.02
CA ILE A 282 6.29 -6.54 -6.14
C ILE A 282 4.85 -7.00 -5.97
N GLN A 283 4.04 -6.79 -7.00
CA GLN A 283 2.64 -7.23 -7.05
C GLN A 283 2.50 -8.50 -7.87
N PHE A 284 1.73 -9.45 -7.33
CA PHE A 284 1.43 -10.73 -7.94
C PHE A 284 -0.08 -10.92 -8.06
N ALA A 285 -0.51 -11.53 -9.17
CA ALA A 285 -1.87 -12.05 -9.32
C ALA A 285 -1.86 -13.56 -9.16
N LEU A 286 -2.56 -14.09 -8.15
CA LEU A 286 -2.65 -15.51 -7.86
C LEU A 286 -4.02 -16.06 -8.29
N ASN A 287 -4.01 -17.08 -9.12
CA ASN A 287 -5.22 -17.83 -9.46
C ASN A 287 -5.54 -18.83 -8.35
N GLN A 288 -6.57 -18.58 -7.58
CA GLN A 288 -6.99 -19.43 -6.45
C GLN A 288 -7.32 -20.87 -6.85
N SER A 289 -7.83 -21.08 -8.07
CA SER A 289 -8.25 -22.41 -8.51
C SER A 289 -7.07 -23.32 -8.89
N THR A 290 -5.94 -22.73 -9.35
CA THR A 290 -4.82 -23.48 -9.91
C THR A 290 -3.51 -23.32 -9.13
N GLY A 291 -3.43 -22.34 -8.22
CA GLY A 291 -2.20 -21.93 -7.55
C GLY A 291 -1.16 -21.24 -8.46
N ASN A 292 -1.50 -21.02 -9.73
CA ASN A 292 -0.62 -20.31 -10.66
C ASN A 292 -0.65 -18.81 -10.40
N TYR A 293 0.49 -18.15 -10.51
CA TYR A 293 0.59 -16.71 -10.33
C TYR A 293 1.24 -16.01 -11.54
N TYR A 294 1.03 -14.70 -11.61
CA TYR A 294 1.71 -13.81 -12.54
C TYR A 294 2.31 -12.62 -11.79
N VAL A 295 3.48 -12.17 -12.23
CA VAL A 295 4.06 -10.88 -11.80
C VAL A 295 3.33 -9.76 -12.53
N ILE A 296 2.73 -8.82 -11.77
CA ILE A 296 2.00 -7.67 -12.34
C ILE A 296 2.93 -6.45 -12.43
N ARG A 297 3.67 -6.17 -11.35
CA ARG A 297 4.46 -4.94 -11.22
C ARG A 297 5.69 -5.16 -10.34
N VAL A 298 6.76 -4.41 -10.64
CA VAL A 298 8.00 -4.37 -9.84
C VAL A 298 8.36 -2.91 -9.61
N ASN A 299 8.31 -2.43 -8.38
CA ASN A 299 8.56 -1.04 -7.98
C ASN A 299 9.80 -0.97 -7.08
N PRO A 300 11.00 -0.64 -7.61
CA PRO A 300 12.24 -0.58 -6.83
C PRO A 300 12.42 0.79 -6.15
N TYR A 301 11.39 1.29 -5.47
CA TYR A 301 11.34 2.61 -4.84
C TYR A 301 10.28 2.65 -3.73
N PHE A 302 10.26 3.74 -2.97
CA PHE A 302 9.24 3.96 -1.95
C PHE A 302 7.90 4.30 -2.62
N ASP A 303 6.86 3.61 -2.18
CA ASP A 303 5.47 3.81 -2.58
C ASP A 303 4.54 3.59 -1.37
N ARG A 304 3.23 3.68 -1.58
CA ARG A 304 2.22 3.47 -0.54
C ARG A 304 2.37 2.11 0.15
N THR A 305 2.65 1.05 -0.59
CA THR A 305 2.78 -0.30 -0.04
C THR A 305 4.04 -0.44 0.82
N THR A 306 5.16 0.15 0.41
CA THR A 306 6.38 0.13 1.22
C THR A 306 6.24 0.96 2.50
N ALA A 307 5.48 2.06 2.47
CA ALA A 307 5.13 2.84 3.65
C ALA A 307 4.24 2.04 4.61
N PHE A 308 3.22 1.35 4.07
CA PHE A 308 2.39 0.42 4.85
C PHE A 308 3.22 -0.70 5.46
N ALA A 309 4.10 -1.34 4.69
CA ALA A 309 5.00 -2.40 5.16
C ALA A 309 5.88 -1.94 6.33
N ALA A 310 6.50 -0.76 6.22
CA ALA A 310 7.32 -0.20 7.28
C ALA A 310 6.51 0.06 8.57
N ARG A 311 5.29 0.60 8.42
CA ARG A 311 4.41 0.89 9.56
C ARG A 311 3.85 -0.38 10.19
N ALA A 312 3.44 -1.34 9.37
CA ALA A 312 2.85 -2.60 9.85
C ALA A 312 3.84 -3.49 10.57
N THR A 313 5.10 -3.50 10.14
CA THR A 313 6.14 -4.36 10.71
C THR A 313 6.97 -3.68 11.80
N GLY A 314 6.94 -2.35 11.90
CA GLY A 314 7.87 -1.61 12.76
C GLY A 314 9.33 -1.66 12.28
N TYR A 315 9.61 -2.28 11.13
CA TYR A 315 10.95 -2.35 10.57
C TYR A 315 11.37 -0.99 9.96
N PRO A 316 12.54 -0.44 10.31
CA PRO A 316 12.95 0.91 9.90
C PRO A 316 13.46 0.96 8.46
N VAL A 317 12.57 0.75 7.48
CA VAL A 317 12.88 0.59 6.06
C VAL A 317 13.70 1.76 5.50
N ALA A 318 13.28 3.01 5.78
CA ALA A 318 13.94 4.19 5.24
C ALA A 318 15.39 4.35 5.76
N LEU A 319 15.61 4.11 7.06
CA LEU A 319 16.93 4.08 7.67
C LEU A 319 17.84 3.05 6.99
N VAL A 320 17.35 1.82 6.87
CA VAL A 320 18.13 0.70 6.31
C VAL A 320 18.45 0.96 4.83
N CYS A 321 17.48 1.40 4.05
CA CYS A 321 17.68 1.73 2.62
C CYS A 321 18.67 2.89 2.43
N THR A 322 18.61 3.91 3.29
CA THR A 322 19.58 5.00 3.28
C THR A 322 21.00 4.47 3.48
N GLN A 323 21.22 3.64 4.47
CA GLN A 323 22.54 3.06 4.73
C GLN A 323 23.01 2.12 3.60
N ILE A 324 22.12 1.33 3.00
CA ILE A 324 22.43 0.52 1.81
C ILE A 324 22.86 1.40 0.63
N SER A 325 22.23 2.55 0.42
CA SER A 325 22.58 3.46 -0.68
C SER A 325 24.00 4.05 -0.52
N PHE A 326 24.52 4.08 0.70
CA PHE A 326 25.92 4.44 1.00
C PHE A 326 26.89 3.25 1.02
N GLY A 327 26.44 2.07 0.60
CA GLY A 327 27.27 0.88 0.43
C GLY A 327 27.38 -0.01 1.66
N ARG A 328 26.57 0.22 2.71
CA ARG A 328 26.51 -0.71 3.84
C ARG A 328 25.65 -1.93 3.49
N ASN A 329 25.90 -3.03 4.16
CA ASN A 329 25.18 -4.28 3.96
C ASN A 329 24.31 -4.60 5.17
N LEU A 330 23.21 -5.34 4.98
CA LEU A 330 22.25 -5.69 6.03
C LEU A 330 22.93 -6.30 7.27
N ARG A 331 23.99 -7.06 7.09
CA ARG A 331 24.78 -7.68 8.16
C ARG A 331 25.59 -6.67 9.00
N SER A 332 25.72 -5.44 8.56
CA SER A 332 26.49 -4.37 9.24
C SER A 332 25.64 -3.18 9.66
N ILE A 333 24.36 -3.19 9.32
CA ILE A 333 23.41 -2.13 9.70
C ILE A 333 22.76 -2.51 11.02
N THR A 334 22.83 -1.59 12.00
CA THR A 334 22.14 -1.74 13.28
C THR A 334 20.80 -1.03 13.22
N ILE A 335 19.73 -1.70 13.64
CA ILE A 335 18.41 -1.07 13.77
C ILE A 335 18.15 -0.60 15.19
N PRO A 336 17.55 0.60 15.37
CA PRO A 336 17.20 1.09 16.69
C PRO A 336 16.12 0.22 17.33
N GLY A 337 16.18 0.03 18.64
CA GLY A 337 15.12 -0.63 19.40
C GLY A 337 15.48 -2.02 19.89
N LEU A 338 16.17 -2.84 19.13
CA LEU A 338 16.68 -4.13 19.60
C LEU A 338 17.77 -3.92 20.65
N ARG A 339 17.64 -4.59 21.79
CA ARG A 339 18.55 -4.43 22.94
C ARG A 339 19.70 -5.45 22.99
N GLN A 340 19.77 -6.39 22.05
CA GLN A 340 20.84 -7.40 22.00
C GLN A 340 22.07 -6.92 21.20
N HIS A 341 23.21 -7.53 21.46
CA HIS A 341 24.51 -7.23 20.83
C HIS A 341 24.49 -7.33 19.29
N ASP A 342 23.50 -8.01 18.70
CA ASP A 342 23.38 -8.27 17.28
C ASP A 342 22.08 -7.67 16.68
N SER A 343 21.75 -6.44 17.06
CA SER A 343 20.58 -5.70 16.53
C SER A 343 20.72 -5.37 15.03
N LEU A 344 21.07 -6.37 14.24
CA LEU A 344 21.34 -6.24 12.81
C LEU A 344 20.06 -6.11 12.02
N ALA A 345 20.12 -5.38 10.90
CA ALA A 345 19.01 -5.20 9.99
C ALA A 345 18.61 -6.50 9.24
N LEU A 346 19.38 -7.57 9.40
CA LEU A 346 19.09 -8.90 8.82
C LEU A 346 18.13 -9.69 9.72
N ILE A 347 16.94 -9.12 9.96
CA ILE A 347 15.83 -9.76 10.66
C ILE A 347 14.63 -9.69 9.74
N GLU A 348 14.15 -10.84 9.28
CA GLU A 348 12.89 -10.94 8.54
C GLU A 348 11.74 -10.75 9.53
N PRO A 349 10.88 -9.72 9.35
CA PRO A 349 9.85 -9.43 10.33
C PRO A 349 8.85 -10.56 10.52
N THR A 350 8.52 -10.83 11.78
CA THR A 350 7.45 -11.72 12.21
C THR A 350 6.42 -10.89 12.96
N LEU A 351 5.14 -11.07 12.64
CA LEU A 351 4.05 -10.28 13.21
C LEU A 351 3.16 -11.15 14.10
N ASP A 352 2.85 -10.65 15.29
CA ASP A 352 1.87 -11.21 16.22
C ASP A 352 0.53 -10.46 16.20
N HIS A 353 0.38 -9.53 15.27
CA HIS A 353 -0.80 -8.70 15.07
C HIS A 353 -1.19 -8.66 13.58
N ILE A 354 -2.39 -8.20 13.32
CA ILE A 354 -2.88 -7.91 11.98
C ILE A 354 -2.92 -6.41 11.79
N ALA A 355 -2.27 -5.90 10.74
CA ALA A 355 -2.42 -4.54 10.30
C ALA A 355 -3.33 -4.48 9.06
N VAL A 356 -4.21 -3.50 9.03
CA VAL A 356 -5.15 -3.23 7.95
C VAL A 356 -4.92 -1.83 7.43
N ARG A 357 -4.69 -1.68 6.12
CA ARG A 357 -4.78 -0.41 5.43
C ARG A 357 -6.18 -0.29 4.82
N PHE A 358 -6.92 0.73 5.22
CA PHE A 358 -8.28 0.99 4.76
C PHE A 358 -8.31 2.29 3.94
N PRO A 359 -8.74 2.27 2.67
CA PRO A 359 -8.74 3.45 1.82
C PRO A 359 -9.78 4.48 2.28
N THR A 360 -9.48 5.76 2.08
CA THR A 360 -10.41 6.87 2.29
C THR A 360 -10.70 7.57 0.98
N PHE A 361 -11.94 8.03 0.82
CA PHE A 361 -12.41 8.63 -0.42
C PHE A 361 -13.06 9.99 -0.12
N SER A 362 -12.73 11.00 -0.93
CA SER A 362 -13.29 12.35 -0.79
C SER A 362 -14.37 12.66 -1.84
N PHE A 363 -15.21 11.66 -2.18
CA PHE A 363 -16.26 11.84 -3.20
C PHE A 363 -17.23 12.98 -2.88
N ALA A 364 -17.47 13.29 -1.61
CA ALA A 364 -18.28 14.43 -1.22
C ALA A 364 -17.75 15.78 -1.74
N SER A 365 -16.43 15.88 -1.96
CA SER A 365 -15.78 17.06 -2.53
C SER A 365 -15.85 17.12 -4.07
N PHE A 366 -16.31 16.07 -4.74
CA PHE A 366 -16.33 15.91 -6.20
C PHE A 366 -17.68 15.41 -6.68
N ALA A 367 -18.65 16.31 -6.79
CA ALA A 367 -20.08 16.01 -7.02
C ALA A 367 -20.38 15.12 -8.26
N ASN A 368 -19.52 15.09 -9.27
CA ASN A 368 -19.71 14.33 -10.50
C ASN A 368 -18.74 13.14 -10.63
N ALA A 369 -18.05 12.75 -9.55
CA ALA A 369 -17.11 11.64 -9.61
C ALA A 369 -17.84 10.30 -9.71
N ASN A 370 -17.39 9.45 -10.63
CA ASN A 370 -17.81 8.04 -10.66
C ASN A 370 -17.23 7.31 -9.45
N GLN A 371 -18.07 6.80 -8.57
CA GLN A 371 -17.70 6.12 -7.34
C GLN A 371 -17.39 4.63 -7.51
N GLU A 372 -17.69 4.03 -8.66
CA GLU A 372 -17.36 2.63 -8.96
C GLU A 372 -15.87 2.40 -9.00
N LEU A 373 -15.36 1.51 -8.15
CA LEU A 373 -13.94 1.16 -8.07
C LEU A 373 -13.51 0.34 -9.29
N ASN A 374 -12.33 0.63 -9.80
CA ASN A 374 -11.77 -0.06 -10.97
C ASN A 374 -10.23 0.03 -10.96
N THR A 375 -9.58 -0.23 -12.09
CA THR A 375 -8.12 -0.21 -12.20
C THR A 375 -7.46 1.17 -12.09
N ARG A 376 -8.24 2.26 -11.89
CA ARG A 376 -7.74 3.61 -11.63
C ARG A 376 -7.96 3.95 -10.17
N MET A 377 -6.92 4.42 -9.50
CA MET A 377 -7.01 4.87 -8.12
C MET A 377 -7.98 6.03 -7.95
N LYS A 378 -8.83 5.96 -6.96
CA LYS A 378 -9.81 6.98 -6.58
C LYS A 378 -9.72 7.40 -5.12
N SER A 379 -9.05 6.58 -4.30
CA SER A 379 -8.79 6.92 -2.91
C SER A 379 -7.92 8.16 -2.79
N THR A 380 -8.22 8.99 -1.80
CA THR A 380 -7.51 10.24 -1.52
C THR A 380 -6.61 10.14 -0.29
N GLY A 381 -6.58 8.98 0.34
CA GLY A 381 -5.77 8.68 1.50
C GLY A 381 -6.06 7.27 2.00
N SER A 382 -5.52 6.95 3.16
CA SER A 382 -5.79 5.68 3.85
C SER A 382 -5.61 5.83 5.35
N VAL A 383 -6.26 4.97 6.12
CA VAL A 383 -6.00 4.77 7.55
C VAL A 383 -5.37 3.41 7.77
N ILE A 384 -4.50 3.30 8.76
CA ILE A 384 -3.91 2.03 9.17
C ILE A 384 -4.39 1.70 10.57
N ALA A 385 -4.94 0.51 10.74
CA ALA A 385 -5.39 0.02 12.03
C ALA A 385 -4.74 -1.32 12.37
N PHE A 386 -4.60 -1.59 13.66
CA PHE A 386 -3.94 -2.77 14.20
C PHE A 386 -4.88 -3.51 15.14
N GLY A 387 -4.83 -4.82 15.11
CA GLY A 387 -5.60 -5.68 15.99
C GLY A 387 -4.98 -7.06 16.15
N ARG A 388 -5.49 -7.84 17.11
CA ARG A 388 -5.11 -9.26 17.31
C ARG A 388 -5.87 -10.20 16.37
N SER A 389 -6.92 -9.68 15.73
CA SER A 389 -7.74 -10.41 14.77
C SER A 389 -8.12 -9.51 13.59
N THR A 390 -8.49 -10.14 12.48
CA THR A 390 -9.01 -9.45 11.29
C THR A 390 -10.24 -8.61 11.62
N GLU A 391 -11.13 -9.13 12.48
CA GLU A 391 -12.33 -8.42 12.94
C GLU A 391 -11.96 -7.15 13.70
N GLU A 392 -11.04 -7.26 14.67
CA GLU A 392 -10.62 -6.11 15.49
C GLU A 392 -9.97 -5.02 14.63
N ALA A 393 -9.01 -5.41 13.78
CA ALA A 393 -8.32 -4.47 12.90
C ALA A 393 -9.29 -3.78 11.92
N THR A 394 -10.22 -4.54 11.32
CA THR A 394 -11.23 -4.00 10.40
C THR A 394 -12.18 -3.03 11.09
N LEU A 395 -12.73 -3.38 12.27
CA LEU A 395 -13.64 -2.49 13.00
C LEU A 395 -12.94 -1.21 13.48
N LYS A 396 -11.66 -1.29 13.84
CA LYS A 396 -10.87 -0.10 14.17
C LYS A 396 -10.63 0.78 12.95
N ALA A 397 -10.30 0.19 11.81
CA ALA A 397 -10.12 0.91 10.55
C ALA A 397 -11.40 1.68 10.16
N ILE A 398 -12.54 1.00 10.18
CA ILE A 398 -13.86 1.61 9.91
C ILE A 398 -14.12 2.81 10.82
N ARG A 399 -13.80 2.72 12.12
CA ARG A 399 -13.99 3.84 13.06
C ARG A 399 -13.02 5.00 12.84
N SER A 400 -11.86 4.74 12.27
CA SER A 400 -10.83 5.75 12.01
C SER A 400 -11.07 6.51 10.70
N VAL A 401 -11.90 5.98 9.80
CA VAL A 401 -12.42 6.72 8.65
C VAL A 401 -13.47 7.68 9.15
N ASP A 402 -13.33 8.97 8.82
CA ASP A 402 -14.18 10.05 9.36
C ASP A 402 -15.68 9.75 9.18
N SER A 403 -16.38 9.71 10.31
CA SER A 403 -17.77 9.30 10.41
C SER A 403 -18.78 10.22 9.73
N THR A 404 -18.38 11.46 9.43
CA THR A 404 -19.31 12.49 8.94
C THR A 404 -19.66 12.36 7.46
N THR A 405 -18.87 11.61 6.67
CA THR A 405 -19.06 11.54 5.22
C THR A 405 -19.26 10.14 4.66
N THR A 406 -18.86 9.09 5.37
CA THR A 406 -18.87 7.73 4.78
C THR A 406 -19.67 6.72 5.59
N SER A 407 -19.52 6.68 6.92
CA SER A 407 -20.09 5.58 7.70
C SER A 407 -21.56 5.77 8.11
N GLU A 408 -21.95 6.97 8.52
CA GLU A 408 -23.36 7.24 8.89
C GLU A 408 -24.25 7.38 7.66
N GLN A 409 -23.75 8.03 6.60
CA GLN A 409 -24.47 8.18 5.34
C GLN A 409 -24.60 6.84 4.63
N ALA A 410 -23.53 6.04 4.58
CA ALA A 410 -23.57 4.69 4.02
C ALA A 410 -24.54 3.79 4.80
N ALA A 411 -24.44 3.75 6.14
CA ALA A 411 -25.32 2.93 6.98
C ALA A 411 -26.81 3.31 6.88
N LEU A 412 -27.13 4.59 6.63
CA LEU A 412 -28.49 5.04 6.38
C LEU A 412 -29.00 4.64 4.99
N ASP A 413 -28.10 4.65 4.00
CA ASP A 413 -28.44 4.32 2.61
C ASP A 413 -28.53 2.81 2.38
N GLU A 414 -27.72 1.99 3.08
CA GLU A 414 -27.67 0.54 2.96
C GLU A 414 -29.02 -0.15 3.25
N SER A 415 -29.65 0.23 4.36
CA SER A 415 -30.94 -0.37 4.75
C SER A 415 -32.09 -0.05 3.81
N ARG A 416 -31.93 0.95 2.93
CA ARG A 416 -32.93 1.41 1.96
C ARG A 416 -32.78 0.74 0.59
N LEU A 417 -31.65 0.09 0.30
CA LEU A 417 -31.44 -0.57 -0.97
C LEU A 417 -32.42 -1.73 -1.15
N ASN A 418 -33.07 -1.79 -2.31
CA ASN A 418 -33.77 -3.00 -2.71
C ASN A 418 -32.77 -4.09 -3.13
N GLU A 419 -33.25 -5.32 -3.31
CA GLU A 419 -32.40 -6.49 -3.60
C GLU A 419 -31.56 -6.30 -4.87
N GLY A 420 -32.14 -5.80 -5.94
CA GLY A 420 -31.43 -5.57 -7.21
C GLY A 420 -30.35 -4.49 -7.09
N GLN A 421 -30.61 -3.44 -6.30
CA GLN A 421 -29.62 -2.41 -6.02
C GLN A 421 -28.45 -2.95 -5.18
N LEU A 422 -28.74 -3.79 -4.17
CA LEU A 422 -27.71 -4.41 -3.36
C LEU A 422 -26.82 -5.32 -4.20
N ILE A 423 -27.40 -6.20 -5.01
CA ILE A 423 -26.64 -7.05 -5.93
C ILE A 423 -25.77 -6.20 -6.86
N ASN A 424 -26.30 -5.10 -7.40
CA ASN A 424 -25.54 -4.24 -8.30
C ASN A 424 -24.29 -3.64 -7.64
N VAL A 425 -24.38 -3.15 -6.39
CA VAL A 425 -23.22 -2.59 -5.67
C VAL A 425 -22.23 -3.65 -5.16
N LEU A 426 -22.67 -4.91 -5.02
CA LEU A 426 -21.79 -6.04 -4.72
C LEU A 426 -20.96 -6.47 -5.95
N VAL A 427 -21.55 -6.40 -7.14
CA VAL A 427 -20.87 -6.73 -8.42
C VAL A 427 -19.98 -5.57 -8.89
N HIS A 428 -20.40 -4.34 -8.65
CA HIS A 428 -19.69 -3.11 -9.01
C HIS A 428 -19.27 -2.36 -7.75
N PRO A 429 -18.11 -2.73 -7.13
CA PRO A 429 -17.71 -2.21 -5.83
C PRO A 429 -17.54 -0.69 -5.84
N THR A 430 -17.87 -0.07 -4.72
CA THR A 430 -17.74 1.37 -4.47
C THR A 430 -17.03 1.61 -3.14
N ALA A 431 -16.78 2.87 -2.79
CA ALA A 431 -16.19 3.24 -1.50
C ALA A 431 -16.91 2.66 -0.26
N GLY A 432 -18.20 2.36 -0.37
CA GLY A 432 -19.02 1.76 0.69
C GLY A 432 -19.05 0.24 0.73
N GLU A 433 -18.24 -0.46 -0.05
CA GLU A 433 -18.32 -1.90 -0.27
C GLU A 433 -18.46 -2.73 1.01
N VAL A 434 -17.61 -2.49 2.01
CA VAL A 434 -17.63 -3.25 3.27
C VAL A 434 -18.97 -3.14 4.00
N PHE A 435 -19.64 -2.00 3.91
CA PHE A 435 -20.94 -1.79 4.53
C PHE A 435 -22.04 -2.54 3.79
N TYR A 436 -22.01 -2.54 2.45
CA TYR A 436 -22.94 -3.32 1.64
C TYR A 436 -22.77 -4.82 1.86
N LEU A 437 -21.55 -5.30 2.04
CA LEU A 437 -21.29 -6.69 2.42
C LEU A 437 -21.85 -7.05 3.79
N LEU A 438 -21.67 -6.18 4.79
CA LEU A 438 -22.27 -6.38 6.12
C LEU A 438 -23.81 -6.40 6.05
N GLU A 439 -24.42 -5.55 5.22
CA GLU A 439 -25.88 -5.54 5.01
C GLU A 439 -26.36 -6.81 4.31
N ALA A 440 -25.67 -7.28 3.27
CA ALA A 440 -25.99 -8.54 2.61
C ALA A 440 -25.96 -9.73 3.59
N ILE A 441 -24.95 -9.76 4.47
CA ILE A 441 -24.85 -10.77 5.54
C ILE A 441 -26.00 -10.65 6.54
N ARG A 442 -26.41 -9.44 6.92
CA ARG A 442 -27.57 -9.22 7.81
C ARG A 442 -28.86 -9.72 7.18
N ARG A 443 -29.02 -9.61 5.84
CA ARG A 443 -30.15 -10.13 5.06
C ARG A 443 -30.10 -11.63 4.84
N GLY A 444 -28.97 -12.29 5.16
CA GLY A 444 -28.87 -13.75 5.13
C GLY A 444 -28.20 -14.34 3.88
N TYR A 445 -27.53 -13.53 3.07
CA TYR A 445 -26.70 -14.03 1.96
C TYR A 445 -25.66 -15.01 2.48
N GLN A 446 -25.46 -16.10 1.73
CA GLN A 446 -24.50 -17.14 2.06
C GLN A 446 -23.10 -16.78 1.56
N VAL A 447 -22.07 -17.39 2.17
CA VAL A 447 -20.66 -17.11 1.83
C VAL A 447 -20.38 -17.41 0.35
N GLU A 448 -20.92 -18.52 -0.15
CA GLU A 448 -20.72 -18.98 -1.52
C GLU A 448 -21.30 -17.98 -2.54
N GLU A 449 -22.49 -17.43 -2.24
CA GLU A 449 -23.16 -16.42 -3.08
C GLU A 449 -22.32 -15.12 -3.12
N LEU A 450 -21.87 -14.66 -1.96
CA LEU A 450 -21.05 -13.44 -1.85
C LEU A 450 -19.70 -13.62 -2.57
N ALA A 451 -19.05 -14.77 -2.39
CA ALA A 451 -17.78 -15.06 -3.05
C ALA A 451 -17.93 -15.20 -4.58
N GLU A 452 -19.06 -15.73 -5.05
CA GLU A 452 -19.35 -15.81 -6.48
C GLU A 452 -19.60 -14.43 -7.09
N LEU A 453 -20.35 -13.56 -6.42
CA LEU A 453 -20.69 -12.22 -6.90
C LEU A 453 -19.46 -11.30 -6.93
N THR A 454 -18.67 -11.30 -5.88
CA THR A 454 -17.59 -10.30 -5.66
C THR A 454 -16.21 -10.80 -6.04
N LYS A 455 -16.01 -12.11 -6.12
CA LYS A 455 -14.71 -12.81 -6.25
C LYS A 455 -13.74 -12.55 -5.07
N ILE A 456 -14.24 -12.00 -3.96
CA ILE A 456 -13.50 -11.86 -2.70
C ILE A 456 -13.38 -13.24 -2.06
N ASP A 457 -12.27 -13.50 -1.37
CA ASP A 457 -12.03 -14.78 -0.70
C ASP A 457 -13.04 -15.04 0.43
N ALA A 458 -13.53 -16.27 0.50
CA ALA A 458 -14.51 -16.72 1.48
C ALA A 458 -14.09 -16.47 2.94
N PHE A 459 -12.79 -16.49 3.23
CA PHE A 459 -12.25 -16.19 4.56
C PHE A 459 -12.76 -14.85 5.11
N TYR A 460 -12.75 -13.81 4.30
CA TYR A 460 -13.18 -12.48 4.74
C TYR A 460 -14.68 -12.44 5.06
N PHE A 461 -15.51 -13.20 4.35
CA PHE A 461 -16.93 -13.30 4.67
C PHE A 461 -17.17 -13.99 6.01
N TYR A 462 -16.41 -15.03 6.35
CA TYR A 462 -16.51 -15.62 7.69
C TYR A 462 -16.16 -14.62 8.79
N LYS A 463 -15.20 -13.73 8.55
CA LYS A 463 -14.85 -12.65 9.50
C LYS A 463 -15.96 -11.60 9.63
N LEU A 464 -16.54 -11.17 8.51
CA LEU A 464 -17.68 -10.24 8.50
C LEU A 464 -18.94 -10.86 9.13
N ILE A 465 -19.21 -12.14 8.89
CA ILE A 465 -20.31 -12.89 9.56
C ILE A 465 -20.09 -12.88 11.07
N HIS A 466 -18.87 -13.12 11.54
CA HIS A 466 -18.56 -13.09 12.96
C HIS A 466 -18.82 -11.70 13.58
N ILE A 467 -18.45 -10.63 12.88
CA ILE A 467 -18.79 -9.25 13.29
C ILE A 467 -20.32 -9.11 13.45
N VAL A 468 -21.11 -9.52 12.45
CA VAL A 468 -22.59 -9.46 12.51
C VAL A 468 -23.16 -10.33 13.63
N GLN A 469 -22.57 -11.48 13.92
CA GLN A 469 -22.99 -12.33 15.03
C GLN A 469 -22.77 -11.64 16.39
N ILE A 470 -21.65 -10.95 16.58
CA ILE A 470 -21.37 -10.15 17.79
C ILE A 470 -22.38 -9.01 17.90
N GLU A 471 -22.69 -8.32 16.79
CA GLU A 471 -23.72 -7.27 16.74
C GLU A 471 -25.08 -7.80 17.22
N LYS A 472 -25.51 -8.96 16.73
CA LYS A 472 -26.76 -9.61 17.14
C LYS A 472 -26.77 -9.97 18.63
N LYS A 473 -25.64 -10.45 19.18
CA LYS A 473 -25.50 -10.72 20.61
C LYS A 473 -25.60 -9.45 21.45
N LEU A 474 -24.92 -8.37 21.05
CA LEU A 474 -24.99 -7.08 21.74
C LEU A 474 -26.43 -6.53 21.78
N ARG A 475 -27.15 -6.60 20.67
CA ARG A 475 -28.56 -6.15 20.61
C ARG A 475 -29.49 -6.98 21.53
N LYS A 476 -29.24 -8.30 21.61
CA LYS A 476 -30.07 -9.24 22.39
C LYS A 476 -29.79 -9.17 23.88
N HIS A 477 -28.56 -8.90 24.30
CA HIS A 477 -28.11 -8.96 25.69
C HIS A 477 -27.41 -7.65 26.10
N PRO A 478 -28.18 -6.50 26.21
CA PRO A 478 -27.61 -5.24 26.65
C PRO A 478 -27.15 -5.37 28.13
N PHE A 479 -26.03 -4.73 28.45
CA PHE A 479 -25.39 -4.70 29.77
C PHE A 479 -25.00 -6.09 30.32
N ASP A 480 -24.78 -7.06 29.45
CA ASP A 480 -24.12 -8.33 29.79
C ASP A 480 -22.60 -8.14 29.73
N VAL A 481 -21.91 -8.51 30.81
CA VAL A 481 -20.47 -8.27 30.98
C VAL A 481 -19.64 -9.13 30.01
N ASP A 482 -20.02 -10.39 29.81
CA ASP A 482 -19.26 -11.30 28.96
C ASP A 482 -19.47 -10.98 27.46
N VAL A 483 -20.68 -10.58 27.09
CA VAL A 483 -20.97 -10.08 25.74
C VAL A 483 -20.21 -8.80 25.48
N LEU A 484 -20.15 -7.88 26.45
CA LEU A 484 -19.36 -6.66 26.31
C LEU A 484 -17.86 -6.94 26.17
N ARG A 485 -17.32 -7.81 27.03
CA ARG A 485 -15.89 -8.21 26.98
C ARG A 485 -15.53 -8.80 25.63
N ASN A 486 -16.36 -9.72 25.14
CA ASN A 486 -16.19 -10.32 23.82
C ASN A 486 -16.26 -9.28 22.69
N ALA A 487 -17.23 -8.38 22.72
CA ALA A 487 -17.35 -7.31 21.72
C ALA A 487 -16.14 -6.35 21.74
N LYS A 488 -15.64 -5.99 22.91
CA LYS A 488 -14.44 -5.16 23.05
C LYS A 488 -13.20 -5.87 22.51
N TYR A 489 -13.04 -7.16 22.79
CA TYR A 489 -11.95 -8.00 22.30
C TYR A 489 -11.90 -8.02 20.76
N TYR A 490 -13.08 -8.11 20.11
CA TYR A 490 -13.18 -8.07 18.64
C TYR A 490 -13.32 -6.66 18.05
N GLY A 491 -13.11 -5.61 18.84
CA GLY A 491 -12.88 -4.27 18.33
C GLY A 491 -14.09 -3.34 18.28
N TYR A 492 -15.25 -3.70 18.87
CA TYR A 492 -16.39 -2.78 18.94
C TYR A 492 -16.08 -1.53 19.79
N GLY A 493 -16.34 -0.35 19.24
CA GLY A 493 -16.24 0.94 19.93
C GLY A 493 -17.37 1.16 20.95
N ASP A 494 -17.14 1.99 21.97
CA ASP A 494 -18.17 2.30 22.97
C ASP A 494 -19.37 2.98 22.31
N SER A 495 -19.16 3.85 21.29
CA SER A 495 -20.24 4.52 20.53
C SER A 495 -21.08 3.52 19.71
N GLN A 496 -20.45 2.55 19.05
CA GLN A 496 -21.16 1.51 18.31
C GLN A 496 -22.03 0.65 19.25
N ILE A 497 -21.48 0.28 20.42
CA ILE A 497 -22.23 -0.46 21.45
C ILE A 497 -23.37 0.38 22.00
N ALA A 498 -23.17 1.69 22.23
CA ALA A 498 -24.19 2.60 22.71
C ALA A 498 -25.39 2.69 21.76
N GLN A 499 -25.13 2.75 20.44
CA GLN A 499 -26.18 2.70 19.42
C GLN A 499 -26.97 1.39 19.48
N LEU A 500 -26.29 0.24 19.62
CA LEU A 500 -26.92 -1.07 19.69
C LEU A 500 -27.75 -1.24 20.99
N TRP A 501 -27.28 -0.69 22.10
CA TRP A 501 -27.95 -0.72 23.41
C TRP A 501 -28.96 0.42 23.60
N LYS A 502 -29.05 1.35 22.65
CA LYS A 502 -29.90 2.55 22.71
C LYS A 502 -29.66 3.37 23.98
N CYS A 503 -28.39 3.62 24.29
CA CYS A 503 -27.95 4.41 25.44
C CYS A 503 -26.82 5.39 25.04
N SER A 504 -26.32 6.19 25.99
CA SER A 504 -25.18 7.07 25.75
C SER A 504 -23.84 6.34 25.82
N ASP A 505 -22.83 6.82 25.09
CA ASP A 505 -21.45 6.35 25.14
C ASP A 505 -20.88 6.35 26.57
N LYS A 506 -21.22 7.39 27.35
CA LYS A 506 -20.85 7.49 28.74
C LYS A 506 -21.35 6.28 29.54
N LYS A 507 -22.60 5.86 29.33
CA LYS A 507 -23.19 4.71 30.04
C LYS A 507 -22.47 3.41 29.71
N VAL A 508 -22.06 3.21 28.47
CA VAL A 508 -21.25 2.05 28.06
C VAL A 508 -19.88 2.11 28.73
N ARG A 509 -19.23 3.26 28.72
CA ARG A 509 -17.93 3.48 29.35
C ARG A 509 -17.98 3.19 30.86
N ASP A 510 -18.93 3.81 31.57
CA ASP A 510 -19.09 3.63 33.01
C ASP A 510 -19.32 2.14 33.36
N PHE A 511 -20.16 1.45 32.57
CA PHE A 511 -20.41 0.01 32.74
C PHE A 511 -19.13 -0.83 32.48
N ARG A 512 -18.39 -0.51 31.44
CA ARG A 512 -17.13 -1.16 31.09
C ARG A 512 -16.07 -0.99 32.20
N GLU A 513 -15.90 0.23 32.70
CA GLU A 513 -14.92 0.56 33.75
C GLU A 513 -15.28 -0.09 35.10
N THR A 514 -16.57 -0.10 35.48
CA THR A 514 -17.05 -0.76 36.66
C THR A 514 -16.75 -2.27 36.63
N ASN A 515 -16.82 -2.88 35.44
CA ASN A 515 -16.54 -4.32 35.27
C ASN A 515 -15.07 -4.59 34.89
N GLN A 516 -14.16 -3.61 35.08
CA GLN A 516 -12.72 -3.74 34.87
C GLN A 516 -12.33 -4.15 33.44
N ILE A 517 -13.17 -3.87 32.45
CA ILE A 517 -12.85 -4.06 31.03
C ILE A 517 -12.09 -2.82 30.54
N ARG A 518 -10.77 -2.89 30.57
CA ARG A 518 -9.88 -1.79 30.25
C ARG A 518 -9.03 -2.12 29.03
N PRO A 519 -8.67 -1.11 28.19
CA PRO A 519 -7.74 -1.33 27.10
C PRO A 519 -6.32 -1.60 27.62
N THR A 520 -5.59 -2.37 26.88
CA THR A 520 -4.15 -2.60 27.01
C THR A 520 -3.42 -2.08 25.76
N PHE A 521 -2.11 -1.97 25.83
CA PHE A 521 -1.27 -1.52 24.74
C PHE A 521 -0.33 -2.63 24.31
N LYS A 522 -0.29 -2.92 23.01
CA LYS A 522 0.63 -3.87 22.39
C LYS A 522 1.61 -3.12 21.49
N GLY A 523 2.86 -3.57 21.46
CA GLY A 523 3.91 -2.99 20.64
C GLY A 523 3.77 -3.33 19.16
N ILE A 524 4.19 -2.42 18.29
CA ILE A 524 4.37 -2.69 16.86
C ILE A 524 5.86 -2.81 16.64
N GLU A 525 6.34 -4.04 16.43
CA GLU A 525 7.77 -4.31 16.32
C GLU A 525 8.02 -5.56 15.44
N PRO A 526 9.22 -5.73 14.87
CA PRO A 526 9.47 -6.73 13.83
C PRO A 526 9.76 -8.15 14.35
N THR A 527 9.67 -8.44 15.65
CA THR A 527 10.12 -9.71 16.23
C THR A 527 9.05 -10.50 16.96
N ALA A 528 7.78 -10.07 16.90
CA ALA A 528 6.66 -10.72 17.58
C ALA A 528 6.91 -10.98 19.09
N GLY A 529 7.62 -10.09 19.78
CA GLY A 529 7.99 -10.23 21.19
C GLY A 529 9.12 -11.22 21.48
N GLU A 530 9.71 -11.85 20.47
CA GLU A 530 10.80 -12.83 20.69
C GLU A 530 12.08 -12.20 21.25
N PHE A 531 12.33 -10.93 20.95
CA PHE A 531 13.49 -10.19 21.43
C PHE A 531 13.07 -8.94 22.17
N PRO A 532 13.82 -8.53 23.23
CA PRO A 532 13.55 -7.28 23.89
C PRO A 532 13.67 -6.11 22.93
N TYR A 533 12.56 -5.47 22.63
CA TYR A 533 12.46 -4.32 21.73
C TYR A 533 12.04 -3.07 22.49
N ASN A 534 12.68 -1.95 22.20
CA ASN A 534 12.28 -0.67 22.77
C ASN A 534 11.22 -0.04 21.86
N ASN A 535 9.98 -0.45 22.07
CA ASN A 535 8.85 -0.02 21.27
C ASN A 535 8.67 1.49 21.29
N ARG A 536 8.47 2.07 20.11
CA ARG A 536 8.10 3.47 19.90
C ARG A 536 6.68 3.64 19.42
N SER A 537 6.07 2.57 18.96
CA SER A 537 4.72 2.54 18.40
C SER A 537 3.89 1.48 19.07
N TYR A 538 2.67 1.84 19.45
CA TYR A 538 1.73 0.95 20.13
C TYR A 538 0.36 1.04 19.48
N TYR A 539 -0.41 -0.04 19.61
CA TYR A 539 -1.84 -0.03 19.35
C TYR A 539 -2.61 -0.46 20.60
N THR A 540 -3.85 0.01 20.73
CA THR A 540 -4.73 -0.38 21.85
C THR A 540 -5.51 -1.62 21.49
N THR A 541 -5.68 -2.52 22.44
CA THR A 541 -6.55 -3.71 22.35
C THR A 541 -7.21 -3.99 23.68
N PHE A 542 -8.10 -4.99 23.77
CA PHE A 542 -8.74 -5.40 25.02
C PHE A 542 -8.31 -6.82 25.37
N GLU A 543 -7.04 -6.96 25.70
CA GLU A 543 -6.43 -8.21 26.19
C GLU A 543 -6.00 -8.11 27.64
N THR A 544 -5.37 -9.16 28.16
CA THR A 544 -4.93 -9.24 29.55
C THR A 544 -3.56 -8.65 29.79
N GLU A 545 -2.69 -8.70 28.79
CA GLU A 545 -1.30 -8.27 28.90
C GLU A 545 -1.09 -6.88 28.31
N ASN A 546 -0.36 -6.02 29.05
CA ASN A 546 0.01 -4.68 28.64
C ASN A 546 1.52 -4.59 28.46
N GLU A 547 1.98 -4.26 27.25
CA GLU A 547 3.39 -4.13 26.90
C GLU A 547 3.93 -2.71 27.04
N SER A 548 3.08 -1.73 27.33
CA SER A 548 3.53 -0.36 27.52
C SER A 548 4.35 -0.22 28.80
N GLN A 549 5.49 0.48 28.69
CA GLN A 549 6.36 0.74 29.85
C GLN A 549 6.05 2.12 30.42
N ILE A 550 5.65 2.14 31.70
CA ILE A 550 5.47 3.39 32.45
C ILE A 550 6.86 3.94 32.80
N SER A 551 7.07 5.21 32.57
CA SER A 551 8.31 5.91 32.95
C SER A 551 8.01 7.13 33.79
N GLU A 552 8.97 7.54 34.65
CA GLU A 552 8.90 8.76 35.44
C GLU A 552 9.31 10.03 34.66
N LYS A 553 9.66 9.91 33.38
CA LYS A 553 10.02 11.06 32.53
C LYS A 553 8.81 11.99 32.33
N PRO A 554 9.04 13.30 32.21
CA PRO A 554 7.99 14.23 31.78
C PRO A 554 7.35 13.75 30.47
N LYS A 555 6.02 13.84 30.39
CA LYS A 555 5.24 13.37 29.24
C LYS A 555 4.53 14.54 28.59
N VAL A 556 4.60 14.61 27.28
CA VAL A 556 3.82 15.54 26.45
C VAL A 556 2.83 14.69 25.66
N PHE A 557 1.58 15.04 25.74
CA PHE A 557 0.51 14.39 24.97
C PHE A 557 0.11 15.30 23.81
N ILE A 558 0.35 14.84 22.58
CA ILE A 558 -0.04 15.56 21.37
C ILE A 558 -1.36 14.97 20.90
N LEU A 559 -2.37 15.82 20.84
CA LEU A 559 -3.67 15.49 20.28
C LEU A 559 -3.65 15.87 18.79
N GLY A 560 -3.77 14.88 17.92
CA GLY A 560 -3.88 15.07 16.49
C GLY A 560 -4.63 13.91 15.86
N THR A 561 -5.26 14.16 14.74
CA THR A 561 -5.88 13.13 13.89
C THR A 561 -5.21 13.17 12.53
N ALA A 562 -4.75 12.01 12.05
CA ALA A 562 -4.33 11.87 10.67
C ALA A 562 -5.57 11.83 9.76
N ASN A 563 -6.25 12.96 9.61
CA ASN A 563 -7.43 13.04 8.76
C ASN A 563 -7.02 13.35 7.32
N ASN A 564 -7.01 12.32 6.47
CA ASN A 564 -6.61 12.39 5.07
C ASN A 564 -7.71 12.96 4.16
N GLN A 565 -8.31 14.07 4.55
CA GLN A 565 -9.24 14.78 3.69
C GLN A 565 -8.50 15.72 2.74
N VAL A 566 -8.96 15.79 1.49
CA VAL A 566 -8.45 16.76 0.51
C VAL A 566 -8.64 18.18 1.05
N GLY A 567 -7.56 18.96 1.08
CA GLY A 567 -7.55 20.34 1.58
C GLY A 567 -7.24 20.49 3.08
N THR A 568 -6.95 19.41 3.79
CA THR A 568 -6.46 19.47 5.17
C THR A 568 -4.92 19.30 5.22
N ASN A 569 -4.29 19.76 6.30
CA ASN A 569 -2.86 19.62 6.52
C ASN A 569 -2.51 18.27 7.16
N ALA A 570 -3.16 17.21 6.73
CA ALA A 570 -3.09 15.87 7.30
C ALA A 570 -1.67 15.27 7.27
N ALA A 571 -0.85 15.64 6.28
CA ALA A 571 0.53 15.19 6.19
C ALA A 571 1.35 15.64 7.40
N ALA A 572 1.23 16.90 7.80
CA ALA A 572 1.93 17.44 8.97
C ALA A 572 1.52 16.74 10.27
N GLU A 573 0.22 16.55 10.48
CA GLU A 573 -0.30 15.84 11.65
C GLU A 573 0.15 14.38 11.69
N TYR A 574 0.09 13.69 10.55
CA TYR A 574 0.54 12.30 10.43
C TYR A 574 2.00 12.15 10.80
N VAL A 575 2.89 12.97 10.24
CA VAL A 575 4.32 12.91 10.52
C VAL A 575 4.63 13.29 11.96
N MET A 576 4.01 14.35 12.51
CA MET A 576 4.21 14.74 13.91
C MET A 576 3.79 13.66 14.92
N VAL A 577 2.72 12.91 14.63
CA VAL A 577 2.25 11.85 15.53
C VAL A 577 3.10 10.58 15.41
N HIS A 578 3.76 10.36 14.26
CA HIS A 578 4.48 9.13 13.96
C HIS A 578 6.01 9.24 14.02
N THR A 579 6.55 10.43 14.17
CA THR A 579 8.00 10.68 14.38
C THR A 579 8.33 10.93 15.83
#